data_36970e4a0fab194434367b147a8477c4
#
_entry.id   36970e4a0fab194434367b147a8477c4
#
_cell.length_a   1.000
_cell.length_b   1.000
_cell.length_c   1.000
_cell.angle_alpha   90.00
_cell.angle_beta   90.00
_cell.angle_gamma   90.00
#
_symmetry.space_group_name_H-M   'P 1'
#
loop_
_entity.id
_entity.type
_entity.pdbx_description
1 polymer ?
#
loop_
_entity_poly.entity_id
_entity_poly.type
_entity_poly.pdbx_seq_one_letter_code
_entity_poly.pdbx_strand_id
1 'polypeptide(L)'
;NTRVSSHGRISESVNADANDGKLSAHLNYNYRTSDGWQLNPYEESKGELVETTKKPVYKNHSHNVSQTLSYAATERLSLHLNGNLFISENDRTGAYDYNNRHQSYTVGGTAKYLLAKRASYIEGNISTTNFRSFYDYINDAKTHKTGDEVLSKDQTYTNANLKGVFKTHENNTLFTGLDYVFEGLEPTETSKMLNNEYQSVYTLAAYVQDEVKLLDAISVVAGIRYAYNEKFKSQFTPKLSLM
;
A
#
# COMPACT_ATOMS: atom_id res chain seq x y z
N ASN A 1 10.10 -10.18 19.88
CA ASN A 1 8.87 -10.91 20.14
C ASN A 1 8.78 -12.09 19.16
N THR A 2 8.68 -13.31 19.67
CA THR A 2 8.56 -14.53 18.87
C THR A 2 7.22 -15.20 19.17
N ARG A 3 6.52 -15.61 18.12
CA ARG A 3 5.26 -16.35 18.21
C ARG A 3 5.33 -17.59 17.34
N VAL A 4 4.96 -18.74 17.91
CA VAL A 4 4.85 -20.02 17.18
C VAL A 4 3.41 -20.49 17.24
N SER A 5 2.92 -21.04 16.17
CA SER A 5 1.57 -21.61 16.07
C SER A 5 1.55 -22.85 15.17
N SER A 6 0.38 -23.45 14.94
CA SER A 6 0.20 -24.64 14.11
C SER A 6 0.74 -24.46 12.69
N HIS A 7 1.03 -25.56 11.99
CA HIS A 7 1.52 -25.61 10.60
C HIS A 7 2.89 -24.94 10.41
N GLY A 8 3.79 -25.07 11.40
CA GLY A 8 5.12 -24.50 11.35
C GLY A 8 5.15 -22.97 11.23
N ARG A 9 4.09 -22.29 11.65
CA ARG A 9 4.07 -20.83 11.63
C ARG A 9 4.96 -20.27 12.72
N ILE A 10 5.92 -19.47 12.28
CA ILE A 10 6.78 -18.68 13.16
C ILE A 10 6.62 -17.22 12.73
N SER A 11 6.48 -16.34 13.70
CA SER A 11 6.52 -14.90 13.48
C SER A 11 7.46 -14.29 14.51
N GLU A 12 8.43 -13.55 14.02
CA GLU A 12 9.42 -12.84 14.83
C GLU A 12 9.33 -11.34 14.52
N SER A 13 9.40 -10.52 15.56
CA SER A 13 9.45 -9.07 15.40
C SER A 13 10.47 -8.43 16.32
N VAL A 14 11.18 -7.47 15.76
CA VAL A 14 12.13 -6.61 16.47
C VAL A 14 11.72 -5.16 16.22
N ASN A 15 11.63 -4.39 17.30
CA ASN A 15 11.36 -2.97 17.25
C ASN A 15 12.52 -2.21 17.89
N ALA A 16 12.88 -1.09 17.32
CA ALA A 16 13.85 -0.16 17.87
C ALA A 16 13.30 1.26 17.78
N ASP A 17 13.33 1.96 18.88
CA ASP A 17 12.85 3.32 19.01
C ASP A 17 13.98 4.23 19.49
N ALA A 18 14.08 5.42 18.91
CA ALA A 18 14.98 6.47 19.36
C ALA A 18 14.22 7.81 19.38
N ASN A 19 14.46 8.62 20.39
CA ASN A 19 13.83 9.92 20.55
C ASN A 19 14.75 10.89 21.30
N ASP A 20 15.00 12.06 20.73
CA ASP A 20 15.77 13.15 21.33
C ASP A 20 14.92 14.40 21.61
N GLY A 21 13.59 14.27 21.53
CA GLY A 21 12.61 15.36 21.71
C GLY A 21 12.24 16.09 20.42
N LYS A 22 13.14 16.28 19.46
CA LYS A 22 12.85 16.85 18.15
C LYS A 22 12.79 15.82 17.04
N LEU A 23 13.65 14.81 17.13
CA LEU A 23 13.72 13.71 16.18
C LEU A 23 13.27 12.43 16.87
N SER A 24 12.32 11.74 16.31
CA SER A 24 11.99 10.37 16.67
C SER A 24 12.15 9.44 15.48
N ALA A 25 12.70 8.26 15.75
CA ALA A 25 12.88 7.20 14.77
C ALA A 25 12.27 5.92 15.32
N HIS A 26 11.54 5.22 14.48
CA HIS A 26 11.00 3.91 14.77
C HIS A 26 11.39 2.95 13.65
N LEU A 27 12.02 1.84 14.00
CA LEU A 27 12.35 0.74 13.08
C LEU A 27 11.61 -0.50 13.54
N ASN A 28 10.92 -1.15 12.63
CA ASN A 28 10.32 -2.45 12.83
C ASN A 28 10.83 -3.44 11.79
N TYR A 29 11.25 -4.60 12.23
CA TYR A 29 11.51 -5.77 11.40
C TYR A 29 10.57 -6.88 11.78
N ASN A 30 9.97 -7.52 10.78
CA ASN A 30 9.05 -8.63 10.98
C ASN A 30 9.41 -9.77 10.01
N TYR A 31 9.68 -10.94 10.56
CA TYR A 31 9.84 -12.18 9.81
C TYR A 31 8.65 -13.08 10.06
N ARG A 32 8.14 -13.72 9.01
CA ARG A 32 7.10 -14.72 9.11
C ARG A 32 7.42 -15.90 8.20
N THR A 33 7.16 -17.10 8.68
CA THR A 33 7.22 -18.33 7.88
C THR A 33 6.06 -19.25 8.21
N SER A 34 5.74 -20.15 7.29
CA SER A 34 4.75 -21.21 7.44
C SER A 34 5.12 -22.37 6.53
N ASP A 35 4.98 -23.60 7.02
CA ASP A 35 5.20 -24.81 6.21
C ASP A 35 4.07 -25.08 5.21
N GLY A 36 3.02 -24.25 5.23
CA GLY A 36 1.81 -24.47 4.47
C GLY A 36 0.99 -25.63 5.03
N TRP A 37 -0.18 -25.84 4.48
CA TRP A 37 -1.03 -26.96 4.88
C TRP A 37 -1.96 -27.39 3.75
N GLN A 38 -2.40 -28.64 3.86
CA GLN A 38 -3.37 -29.23 3.00
C GLN A 38 -4.76 -29.11 3.64
N LEU A 39 -5.75 -28.64 2.90
CA LEU A 39 -7.13 -28.53 3.38
C LEU A 39 -7.91 -29.84 3.18
N ASN A 40 -7.61 -30.54 2.09
CA ASN A 40 -8.24 -31.80 1.76
C ASN A 40 -7.19 -32.74 1.18
N PRO A 41 -7.07 -33.99 1.68
CA PRO A 41 -6.15 -34.98 1.13
C PRO A 41 -6.60 -35.54 -0.25
N TYR A 42 -7.79 -35.19 -0.72
CA TYR A 42 -8.34 -35.66 -1.99
C TYR A 42 -8.64 -34.48 -2.92
N GLU A 43 -8.42 -34.67 -4.22
CA GLU A 43 -8.87 -33.79 -5.29
C GLU A 43 -9.72 -34.57 -6.29
N GLU A 44 -10.67 -33.91 -6.97
CA GLU A 44 -11.43 -34.51 -8.05
C GLU A 44 -10.58 -34.54 -9.33
N SER A 45 -10.40 -35.72 -9.89
CA SER A 45 -9.74 -35.93 -11.17
C SER A 45 -10.59 -36.85 -12.03
N LYS A 46 -11.05 -36.35 -13.17
CA LYS A 46 -11.91 -37.10 -14.14
C LYS A 46 -13.19 -37.71 -13.52
N GLY A 47 -13.77 -37.06 -12.52
CA GLY A 47 -14.96 -37.49 -11.81
C GLY A 47 -14.72 -38.50 -10.67
N GLU A 48 -13.47 -38.79 -10.34
CA GLU A 48 -13.08 -39.63 -9.21
C GLU A 48 -12.28 -38.83 -8.18
N LEU A 49 -12.44 -39.17 -6.90
CA LEU A 49 -11.62 -38.61 -5.82
C LEU A 49 -10.30 -39.36 -5.73
N VAL A 50 -9.21 -38.68 -6.00
CA VAL A 50 -7.85 -39.20 -5.91
C VAL A 50 -7.06 -38.51 -4.80
N GLU A 51 -6.18 -39.24 -4.12
CA GLU A 51 -5.30 -38.64 -3.13
C GLU A 51 -4.38 -37.63 -3.79
N THR A 52 -4.19 -36.48 -3.13
CA THR A 52 -3.31 -35.42 -3.59
C THR A 52 -2.37 -34.96 -2.49
N THR A 53 -1.13 -34.69 -2.85
CA THR A 53 -0.12 -34.05 -1.98
C THR A 53 -0.06 -32.55 -2.18
N LYS A 54 -0.88 -32.00 -3.07
CA LYS A 54 -0.91 -30.55 -3.34
C LYS A 54 -1.38 -29.81 -2.10
N LYS A 55 -0.61 -28.84 -1.66
CA LYS A 55 -0.96 -27.96 -0.55
C LYS A 55 -1.59 -26.69 -1.11
N PRO A 56 -2.91 -26.46 -0.93
CA PRO A 56 -3.56 -25.23 -1.39
C PRO A 56 -3.02 -23.97 -0.68
N VAL A 57 -2.47 -24.13 0.53
CA VAL A 57 -1.71 -23.08 1.21
C VAL A 57 -0.25 -23.47 1.18
N TYR A 58 0.52 -22.79 0.35
CA TYR A 58 1.93 -23.07 0.13
C TYR A 58 2.79 -22.73 1.35
N LYS A 59 3.90 -23.43 1.47
CA LYS A 59 4.99 -22.98 2.34
C LYS A 59 5.42 -21.59 1.90
N ASN A 60 5.59 -20.70 2.85
CA ASN A 60 5.98 -19.33 2.56
C ASN A 60 6.89 -18.77 3.64
N HIS A 61 7.66 -17.77 3.25
CA HIS A 61 8.35 -16.90 4.18
C HIS A 61 8.26 -15.45 3.70
N SER A 62 8.35 -14.53 4.63
CA SER A 62 8.34 -13.10 4.32
C SER A 62 9.16 -12.29 5.30
N HIS A 63 9.73 -11.23 4.79
CA HIS A 63 10.46 -10.20 5.53
C HIS A 63 9.76 -8.86 5.30
N ASN A 64 9.56 -8.14 6.37
CA ASN A 64 9.05 -6.77 6.32
C ASN A 64 9.95 -5.88 7.18
N VAL A 65 10.49 -4.83 6.58
CA VAL A 65 11.24 -3.80 7.27
C VAL A 65 10.48 -2.49 7.09
N SER A 66 10.12 -1.83 8.18
CA SER A 66 9.51 -0.50 8.13
C SER A 66 10.27 0.47 9.02
N GLN A 67 10.46 1.68 8.51
CA GLN A 67 11.10 2.77 9.22
C GLN A 67 10.23 4.03 9.14
N THR A 68 10.08 4.69 10.27
CA THR A 68 9.46 6.01 10.36
C THR A 68 10.41 6.97 11.05
N LEU A 69 10.58 8.14 10.46
CA LEU A 69 11.31 9.27 11.04
C LEU A 69 10.34 10.43 11.19
N SER A 70 10.31 11.04 12.36
CA SER A 70 9.49 12.21 12.63
C SER A 70 10.39 13.33 13.16
N TYR A 71 10.29 14.50 12.59
CA TYR A 71 11.11 15.65 12.95
C TYR A 71 10.25 16.89 13.20
N ALA A 72 10.28 17.40 14.43
CA ALA A 72 9.69 18.67 14.82
C ALA A 72 10.67 19.81 14.45
N ALA A 73 10.64 20.25 13.19
CA ALA A 73 11.56 21.25 12.67
C ALA A 73 11.38 22.59 13.39
N THR A 74 10.14 22.97 13.70
CA THR A 74 9.77 24.10 14.53
C THR A 74 8.52 23.73 15.36
N GLU A 75 8.08 24.63 16.25
CA GLU A 75 6.80 24.47 16.99
C GLU A 75 5.58 24.34 16.05
N ARG A 76 5.72 24.75 14.78
CA ARG A 76 4.64 24.75 13.79
C ARG A 76 4.85 23.80 12.64
N LEU A 77 6.10 23.37 12.37
CA LEU A 77 6.42 22.51 11.24
C LEU A 77 6.88 21.14 11.73
N SER A 78 6.13 20.14 11.39
CA SER A 78 6.50 18.73 11.56
C SER A 78 6.69 18.05 10.21
N LEU A 79 7.71 17.22 10.13
CA LEU A 79 8.04 16.39 8.98
C LEU A 79 8.02 14.93 9.39
N HIS A 80 7.46 14.08 8.55
CA HIS A 80 7.45 12.62 8.74
C HIS A 80 7.94 11.98 7.45
N LEU A 81 8.87 11.04 7.58
CA LEU A 81 9.32 10.18 6.49
C LEU A 81 9.05 8.74 6.88
N ASN A 82 8.57 7.97 5.93
CA ASN A 82 8.36 6.54 6.11
C ASN A 82 8.93 5.76 4.94
N GLY A 83 9.49 4.60 5.26
CA GLY A 83 9.96 3.61 4.31
C GLY A 83 9.45 2.23 4.70
N ASN A 84 9.14 1.41 3.72
CA ASN A 84 8.79 0.01 3.91
C ASN A 84 9.40 -0.83 2.80
N LEU A 85 10.00 -1.95 3.18
CA LEU A 85 10.46 -3.01 2.28
C LEU A 85 9.78 -4.30 2.69
N PHE A 86 9.09 -4.92 1.75
CA PHE A 86 8.46 -6.22 1.91
C PHE A 86 8.96 -7.18 0.85
N ILE A 87 9.38 -8.36 1.27
CA ILE A 87 9.79 -9.47 0.40
C ILE A 87 9.06 -10.70 0.89
N SER A 88 8.44 -11.46 -0.02
CA SER A 88 7.85 -12.75 0.31
C SER A 88 8.10 -13.75 -0.80
N GLU A 89 8.22 -15.00 -0.42
CA GLU A 89 8.36 -16.13 -1.33
C GLU A 89 7.38 -17.23 -0.94
N ASN A 90 6.71 -17.78 -1.97
CA ASN A 90 5.82 -18.93 -1.84
C ASN A 90 6.46 -20.11 -2.57
N ASP A 91 6.78 -21.16 -1.83
CA ASP A 91 7.27 -22.42 -2.36
C ASP A 91 6.10 -23.21 -2.98
N ARG A 92 6.13 -23.34 -4.30
CA ARG A 92 5.07 -23.98 -5.09
C ARG A 92 5.50 -25.35 -5.62
N THR A 93 6.52 -25.92 -5.02
CA THR A 93 7.06 -27.25 -5.38
C THR A 93 5.95 -28.30 -5.45
N GLY A 94 5.94 -29.09 -6.51
CA GLY A 94 4.94 -30.13 -6.76
C GLY A 94 3.64 -29.67 -7.41
N ALA A 95 3.41 -28.33 -7.52
CA ALA A 95 2.25 -27.78 -8.19
C ALA A 95 2.61 -26.99 -9.44
N TYR A 96 3.80 -26.36 -9.46
CA TYR A 96 4.29 -25.54 -10.57
C TYR A 96 5.80 -25.73 -10.74
N ASP A 97 6.32 -25.34 -11.90
CA ASP A 97 7.74 -25.39 -12.20
C ASP A 97 8.49 -24.17 -11.65
N TYR A 98 7.81 -23.28 -10.95
CA TYR A 98 8.36 -22.05 -10.38
C TYR A 98 7.74 -21.69 -9.05
N ASN A 99 8.52 -21.03 -8.22
CA ASN A 99 8.07 -20.34 -7.01
C ASN A 99 7.63 -18.91 -7.35
N ASN A 100 6.78 -18.33 -6.52
CA ASN A 100 6.44 -16.91 -6.63
C ASN A 100 7.21 -16.11 -5.59
N ARG A 101 7.92 -15.10 -6.05
CA ARG A 101 8.54 -14.10 -5.18
C ARG A 101 7.92 -12.73 -5.42
N HIS A 102 7.57 -12.06 -4.35
CA HIS A 102 7.02 -10.70 -4.37
C HIS A 102 7.95 -9.76 -3.63
N GLN A 103 8.16 -8.59 -4.20
CA GLN A 103 8.92 -7.51 -3.59
C GLN A 103 8.09 -6.24 -3.67
N SER A 104 8.03 -5.50 -2.58
CA SER A 104 7.39 -4.19 -2.55
C SER A 104 8.23 -3.24 -1.73
N TYR A 105 8.47 -2.06 -2.24
CA TYR A 105 9.06 -0.97 -1.48
C TYR A 105 8.17 0.26 -1.57
N THR A 106 7.99 0.91 -0.43
CA THR A 106 7.25 2.16 -0.31
C THR A 106 8.16 3.20 0.33
N VAL A 107 8.15 4.39 -0.23
CA VAL A 107 8.77 5.56 0.37
C VAL A 107 7.73 6.67 0.39
N GLY A 108 7.62 7.36 1.51
CA GLY A 108 6.68 8.46 1.65
C GLY A 108 7.16 9.54 2.59
N GLY A 109 6.54 10.71 2.47
CA GLY A 109 6.81 11.83 3.34
C GLY A 109 5.57 12.70 3.54
N THR A 110 5.46 13.25 4.73
CA THR A 110 4.40 14.19 5.12
C THR A 110 5.03 15.43 5.73
N ALA A 111 4.58 16.60 5.33
CA ALA A 111 4.90 17.87 5.96
C ALA A 111 3.60 18.52 6.45
N LYS A 112 3.55 18.89 7.72
CA LYS A 112 2.41 19.58 8.33
C LYS A 112 2.84 20.89 8.94
N TYR A 113 2.19 21.95 8.53
CA TYR A 113 2.43 23.30 9.03
C TYR A 113 1.20 23.85 9.77
N LEU A 114 1.36 24.15 11.05
CA LEU A 114 0.31 24.75 11.89
C LEU A 114 0.24 26.25 11.65
N LEU A 115 -0.91 26.75 11.28
CA LEU A 115 -1.15 28.19 11.11
C LEU A 115 -1.35 28.85 12.47
N ALA A 116 -1.03 30.16 12.56
CA ALA A 116 -1.00 30.89 13.82
C ALA A 116 -2.35 31.02 14.52
N LYS A 117 -3.46 30.76 13.83
CA LYS A 117 -4.81 30.98 14.36
C LYS A 117 -5.67 29.72 14.26
N ARG A 118 -6.38 29.40 15.37
CA ARG A 118 -7.55 28.53 15.42
C ARG A 118 -7.33 27.08 14.98
N ALA A 119 -6.22 26.45 15.38
CA ALA A 119 -5.94 25.04 15.05
C ALA A 119 -6.03 24.74 13.54
N SER A 120 -5.77 25.74 12.69
CA SER A 120 -5.70 25.58 11.24
C SER A 120 -4.35 25.05 10.82
N TYR A 121 -4.31 24.28 9.73
CA TYR A 121 -3.04 23.73 9.22
C TYR A 121 -3.11 23.45 7.73
N ILE A 122 -1.94 23.36 7.14
CA ILE A 122 -1.70 22.84 5.80
C ILE A 122 -0.86 21.57 5.96
N GLU A 123 -1.24 20.51 5.25
CA GLU A 123 -0.56 19.24 5.27
C GLU A 123 -0.40 18.73 3.84
N GLY A 124 0.83 18.41 3.48
CA GLY A 124 1.14 17.76 2.21
C GLY A 124 1.75 16.41 2.47
N ASN A 125 1.32 15.39 1.73
CA ASN A 125 1.97 14.10 1.72
C ASN A 125 2.22 13.61 0.30
N ILE A 126 3.24 12.78 0.16
CA ILE A 126 3.54 12.01 -1.05
C ILE A 126 4.03 10.64 -0.64
N SER A 127 3.58 9.62 -1.35
CA SER A 127 4.14 8.28 -1.23
C SER A 127 4.17 7.59 -2.58
N THR A 128 5.21 6.78 -2.79
CA THR A 128 5.37 5.92 -3.96
C THR A 128 5.62 4.51 -3.50
N THR A 129 4.87 3.58 -4.06
CA THR A 129 5.06 2.14 -3.90
C THR A 129 5.38 1.53 -5.25
N ASN A 130 6.44 0.74 -5.30
CA ASN A 130 6.70 -0.15 -6.42
C ASN A 130 6.49 -1.59 -5.95
N PHE A 131 5.76 -2.36 -6.73
CA PHE A 131 5.49 -3.78 -6.49
C PHE A 131 6.00 -4.59 -7.68
N ARG A 132 6.84 -5.60 -7.39
CA ARG A 132 7.36 -6.56 -8.36
C ARG A 132 6.99 -7.97 -7.97
N SER A 133 6.66 -8.77 -8.96
CA SER A 133 6.45 -10.21 -8.79
C SER A 133 7.32 -10.97 -9.78
N PHE A 134 7.91 -12.07 -9.31
CA PHE A 134 8.83 -12.89 -10.07
C PHE A 134 8.36 -14.35 -10.05
N TYR A 135 8.67 -15.06 -11.11
CA TYR A 135 8.65 -16.51 -11.19
C TYR A 135 10.11 -17.00 -11.14
N ASP A 136 10.45 -17.64 -10.04
CA ASP A 136 11.78 -18.23 -9.83
C ASP A 136 11.69 -19.71 -10.19
N TYR A 137 12.21 -20.10 -11.37
CA TYR A 137 12.02 -21.46 -11.91
C TYR A 137 12.83 -22.48 -11.12
N ILE A 138 12.16 -23.52 -10.63
CA ILE A 138 12.71 -24.64 -9.85
C ILE A 138 12.83 -25.92 -10.66
N ASN A 139 12.15 -26.01 -11.79
CA ASN A 139 12.24 -27.09 -12.77
C ASN A 139 12.34 -26.52 -14.19
N ASP A 140 12.88 -27.33 -15.11
CA ASP A 140 12.91 -27.00 -16.53
C ASP A 140 11.48 -26.95 -17.09
N ALA A 141 11.13 -25.85 -17.75
CA ALA A 141 9.89 -25.63 -18.48
C ALA A 141 10.16 -25.48 -19.98
N LYS A 142 9.11 -25.28 -20.80
CA LYS A 142 9.25 -25.18 -22.27
C LYS A 142 10.18 -24.03 -22.70
N THR A 143 10.09 -22.89 -22.02
CA THR A 143 10.78 -21.65 -22.39
C THR A 143 11.81 -21.19 -21.37
N HIS A 144 11.84 -21.81 -20.20
CA HIS A 144 12.69 -21.43 -19.07
C HIS A 144 13.40 -22.63 -18.49
N LYS A 145 14.56 -22.38 -17.87
CA LYS A 145 15.37 -23.39 -17.22
C LYS A 145 15.34 -23.20 -15.70
N THR A 146 15.68 -24.27 -15.01
CA THR A 146 15.91 -24.23 -13.55
C THR A 146 16.94 -23.14 -13.22
N GLY A 147 16.56 -22.23 -12.33
CA GLY A 147 17.37 -21.08 -11.92
C GLY A 147 17.03 -19.78 -12.67
N ASP A 148 16.19 -19.83 -13.71
CA ASP A 148 15.74 -18.61 -14.37
C ASP A 148 14.82 -17.80 -13.45
N GLU A 149 15.01 -16.48 -13.46
CA GLU A 149 14.16 -15.51 -12.78
C GLU A 149 13.40 -14.68 -13.82
N VAL A 150 12.09 -14.74 -13.80
CA VAL A 150 11.24 -14.04 -14.77
C VAL A 150 10.38 -13.01 -14.07
N LEU A 151 10.55 -11.74 -14.43
CA LEU A 151 9.70 -10.66 -13.96
C LEU A 151 8.29 -10.85 -14.54
N SER A 152 7.33 -11.14 -13.66
CA SER A 152 5.93 -11.38 -14.05
C SER A 152 5.04 -10.15 -13.89
N LYS A 153 5.42 -9.21 -13.03
CA LYS A 153 4.70 -7.95 -12.80
C LYS A 153 5.64 -6.89 -12.25
N ASP A 154 5.55 -5.67 -12.77
CA ASP A 154 6.17 -4.47 -12.21
C ASP A 154 5.15 -3.33 -12.25
N GLN A 155 4.74 -2.88 -11.09
CA GLN A 155 3.69 -1.88 -10.92
C GLN A 155 4.17 -0.77 -9.99
N THR A 156 3.95 0.47 -10.42
CA THR A 156 4.19 1.66 -9.61
C THR A 156 2.88 2.33 -9.27
N TYR A 157 2.74 2.71 -8.02
CA TYR A 157 1.63 3.50 -7.50
C TYR A 157 2.18 4.71 -6.75
N THR A 158 1.81 5.91 -7.18
CA THR A 158 2.18 7.16 -6.50
C THR A 158 0.93 7.92 -6.12
N ASN A 159 0.88 8.36 -4.90
CA ASN A 159 -0.17 9.23 -4.41
C ASN A 159 0.47 10.47 -3.78
N ALA A 160 -0.09 11.64 -4.07
CA ALA A 160 0.26 12.88 -3.40
C ALA A 160 -1.01 13.66 -3.08
N ASN A 161 -1.06 14.28 -1.91
CA ASN A 161 -2.13 15.20 -1.59
C ASN A 161 -1.63 16.44 -0.85
N LEU A 162 -2.32 17.51 -1.04
CA LEU A 162 -2.17 18.76 -0.29
C LEU A 162 -3.53 19.11 0.31
N LYS A 163 -3.59 19.21 1.63
CA LYS A 163 -4.81 19.48 2.39
C LYS A 163 -4.64 20.74 3.22
N GLY A 164 -5.60 21.63 3.13
CA GLY A 164 -5.77 22.78 4.02
C GLY A 164 -6.97 22.57 4.92
N VAL A 165 -6.79 22.82 6.21
CA VAL A 165 -7.88 22.84 7.21
C VAL A 165 -7.85 24.21 7.86
N PHE A 166 -8.91 24.96 7.67
CA PHE A 166 -9.02 26.34 8.13
C PHE A 166 -10.22 26.50 9.06
N LYS A 167 -9.96 26.65 10.33
CA LYS A 167 -11.00 26.97 11.31
C LYS A 167 -11.32 28.49 11.22
N THR A 168 -12.24 28.82 10.33
CA THR A 168 -12.59 30.21 10.00
C THR A 168 -13.35 30.91 11.13
N HIS A 169 -14.18 30.12 11.85
CA HIS A 169 -14.92 30.53 13.03
C HIS A 169 -14.97 29.39 14.06
N GLU A 170 -15.41 29.63 15.27
CA GLU A 170 -15.56 28.58 16.30
C GLU A 170 -16.43 27.43 15.84
N ASN A 171 -17.48 27.75 15.09
CA ASN A 171 -18.47 26.80 14.57
C ASN A 171 -18.29 26.48 13.09
N ASN A 172 -17.18 26.90 12.45
CA ASN A 172 -16.99 26.69 11.01
C ASN A 172 -15.57 26.22 10.69
N THR A 173 -15.49 25.17 9.91
CA THR A 173 -14.22 24.61 9.42
C THR A 173 -14.29 24.39 7.93
N LEU A 174 -13.40 25.07 7.20
CA LEU A 174 -13.20 24.91 5.77
C LEU A 174 -12.10 23.89 5.50
N PHE A 175 -12.39 22.91 4.68
CA PHE A 175 -11.43 21.93 4.14
C PHE A 175 -11.23 22.20 2.64
N THR A 176 -10.01 22.19 2.21
CA THR A 176 -9.68 22.26 0.77
C THR A 176 -8.49 21.35 0.48
N GLY A 177 -8.38 20.89 -0.74
CA GLY A 177 -7.24 20.08 -1.08
C GLY A 177 -7.12 19.75 -2.57
N LEU A 178 -5.95 19.22 -2.86
CA LEU A 178 -5.56 18.69 -4.17
C LEU A 178 -5.11 17.24 -3.96
N ASP A 179 -5.53 16.35 -4.81
CA ASP A 179 -5.11 14.95 -4.84
C ASP A 179 -4.50 14.63 -6.21
N TYR A 180 -3.43 13.86 -6.18
CA TYR A 180 -2.82 13.25 -7.35
C TYR A 180 -2.63 11.77 -7.11
N VAL A 181 -3.07 10.94 -8.04
CA VAL A 181 -2.84 9.50 -8.06
C VAL A 181 -2.26 9.14 -9.42
N PHE A 182 -1.20 8.36 -9.41
CA PHE A 182 -0.58 7.80 -10.59
C PHE A 182 -0.43 6.29 -10.42
N GLU A 183 -0.80 5.55 -11.45
CA GLU A 183 -0.61 4.11 -11.56
C GLU A 183 0.13 3.80 -12.86
N GLY A 184 1.21 3.05 -12.76
CA GLY A 184 2.03 2.61 -13.88
C GLY A 184 2.20 1.10 -13.85
N LEU A 185 2.17 0.48 -15.02
CA LEU A 185 2.39 -0.95 -15.20
C LEU A 185 3.37 -1.18 -16.34
N GLU A 186 4.53 -1.74 -16.02
CA GLU A 186 5.56 -2.10 -16.99
C GLU A 186 5.16 -3.35 -17.78
N PRO A 187 5.47 -3.41 -19.07
CA PRO A 187 5.34 -4.64 -19.83
C PRO A 187 6.31 -5.70 -19.30
N THR A 188 5.81 -6.91 -19.14
CA THR A 188 6.63 -8.05 -18.73
C THR A 188 6.39 -9.21 -19.69
N GLU A 189 7.27 -10.20 -19.68
CA GLU A 189 7.15 -11.38 -20.53
C GLU A 189 5.80 -12.09 -20.38
N THR A 190 5.18 -12.00 -19.20
CA THR A 190 3.89 -12.62 -18.91
C THR A 190 2.69 -11.70 -19.16
N SER A 191 2.92 -10.42 -19.43
CA SER A 191 1.87 -9.39 -19.60
C SER A 191 1.32 -9.32 -21.03
N LYS A 192 0.81 -10.42 -21.58
CA LYS A 192 0.26 -10.49 -22.94
C LYS A 192 -0.84 -9.46 -23.21
N MET A 193 -1.54 -9.00 -22.19
CA MET A 193 -2.62 -8.00 -22.30
C MET A 193 -2.12 -6.57 -22.60
N LEU A 194 -0.83 -6.29 -22.38
CA LEU A 194 -0.25 -4.95 -22.50
C LEU A 194 0.37 -4.66 -23.87
N ASN A 195 0.28 -5.59 -24.82
CA ASN A 195 0.93 -5.47 -26.15
C ASN A 195 2.41 -5.08 -26.07
N ASN A 196 3.09 -5.44 -24.97
CA ASN A 196 4.47 -5.05 -24.65
C ASN A 196 4.70 -3.53 -24.58
N GLU A 197 3.68 -2.76 -24.20
CA GLU A 197 3.76 -1.32 -24.01
C GLU A 197 3.51 -0.95 -22.54
N TYR A 198 4.25 0.05 -22.08
CA TYR A 198 4.01 0.66 -20.77
C TYR A 198 2.59 1.24 -20.69
N GLN A 199 1.89 0.90 -19.65
CA GLN A 199 0.55 1.45 -19.40
C GLN A 199 0.57 2.32 -18.15
N SER A 200 -0.02 3.49 -18.25
CA SER A 200 -0.19 4.36 -17.08
C SER A 200 -1.53 5.09 -17.12
N VAL A 201 -1.93 5.52 -15.95
CA VAL A 201 -3.09 6.39 -15.77
C VAL A 201 -2.84 7.31 -14.58
N TYR A 202 -3.28 8.55 -14.68
CA TYR A 202 -3.28 9.47 -13.56
C TYR A 202 -4.66 10.08 -13.32
N THR A 203 -4.86 10.47 -12.07
CA THR A 203 -6.03 11.22 -11.62
C THR A 203 -5.57 12.45 -10.85
N LEU A 204 -6.11 13.60 -11.21
CA LEU A 204 -5.98 14.85 -10.48
C LEU A 204 -7.34 15.22 -9.92
N ALA A 205 -7.40 15.65 -8.67
CA ALA A 205 -8.64 16.17 -8.11
C ALA A 205 -8.40 17.40 -7.24
N ALA A 206 -9.40 18.26 -7.21
CA ALA A 206 -9.47 19.38 -6.29
C ALA A 206 -10.82 19.34 -5.56
N TYR A 207 -10.82 19.72 -4.29
CA TYR A 207 -12.04 19.77 -3.51
C TYR A 207 -12.05 20.95 -2.55
N VAL A 208 -13.28 21.35 -2.22
CA VAL A 208 -13.57 22.27 -1.12
C VAL A 208 -14.81 21.76 -0.38
N GLN A 209 -14.76 21.80 0.92
CA GLN A 209 -15.84 21.38 1.80
C GLN A 209 -15.90 22.34 2.99
N ASP A 210 -17.09 22.78 3.31
CA ASP A 210 -17.36 23.60 4.50
C ASP A 210 -18.21 22.83 5.49
N GLU A 211 -17.81 22.84 6.73
CA GLU A 211 -18.52 22.24 7.86
C GLU A 211 -18.93 23.34 8.82
N VAL A 212 -20.24 23.49 9.01
CA VAL A 212 -20.85 24.51 9.89
C VAL A 212 -21.63 23.82 10.98
N LYS A 213 -21.25 24.05 12.22
CA LYS A 213 -22.03 23.67 13.40
C LYS A 213 -23.10 24.72 13.66
N LEU A 214 -24.34 24.41 13.29
CA LEU A 214 -25.48 25.34 13.44
C LEU A 214 -25.97 25.39 14.88
N LEU A 215 -26.08 24.23 15.54
CA LEU A 215 -26.46 24.04 16.92
C LEU A 215 -25.53 23.02 17.58
N ASP A 216 -25.58 22.86 18.88
CA ASP A 216 -24.75 21.85 19.56
C ASP A 216 -25.00 20.42 19.08
N ALA A 217 -26.21 20.14 18.59
CA ALA A 217 -26.60 18.83 18.06
C ALA A 217 -26.71 18.76 16.53
N ILE A 218 -26.45 19.86 15.81
CA ILE A 218 -26.69 19.92 14.36
C ILE A 218 -25.48 20.51 13.65
N SER A 219 -24.91 19.74 12.74
CA SER A 219 -23.87 20.18 11.83
C SER A 219 -24.29 19.98 10.37
N VAL A 220 -23.93 20.91 9.51
CA VAL A 220 -24.12 20.86 8.06
C VAL A 220 -22.76 20.78 7.40
N VAL A 221 -22.61 19.84 6.48
CA VAL A 221 -21.42 19.70 5.63
C VAL A 221 -21.83 19.89 4.18
N ALA A 222 -21.30 20.90 3.53
CA ALA A 222 -21.46 21.14 2.09
C ALA A 222 -20.10 21.09 1.41
N GLY A 223 -20.02 20.46 0.25
CA GLY A 223 -18.76 20.34 -0.43
C GLY A 223 -18.89 20.01 -1.91
N ILE A 224 -17.80 20.15 -2.59
CA ILE A 224 -17.67 19.89 -4.02
C ILE A 224 -16.29 19.34 -4.33
N ARG A 225 -16.25 18.34 -5.20
CA ARG A 225 -15.02 17.75 -5.72
C ARG A 225 -15.08 17.70 -7.23
N TYR A 226 -14.04 18.19 -7.87
CA TYR A 226 -13.77 17.98 -9.28
C TYR A 226 -12.60 17.03 -9.42
N ALA A 227 -12.73 15.99 -10.23
CA ALA A 227 -11.69 15.04 -10.53
C ALA A 227 -11.52 14.89 -12.05
N TYR A 228 -10.30 14.85 -12.52
CA TYR A 228 -9.94 14.52 -13.89
C TYR A 228 -9.09 13.27 -13.90
N ASN A 229 -9.54 12.26 -14.61
CA ASN A 229 -8.80 11.04 -14.88
C ASN A 229 -8.41 11.00 -16.35
N GLU A 230 -7.18 10.62 -16.66
CA GLU A 230 -6.66 10.59 -18.04
C GLU A 230 -7.55 9.76 -18.98
N LYS A 231 -8.07 8.62 -18.51
CA LYS A 231 -8.89 7.68 -19.29
C LYS A 231 -10.38 8.01 -19.20
N PHE A 232 -10.90 8.26 -17.99
CA PHE A 232 -12.33 8.43 -17.73
C PHE A 232 -12.79 9.89 -17.76
N LYS A 233 -11.86 10.84 -18.00
CA LYS A 233 -12.11 12.28 -18.12
C LYS A 233 -12.59 12.90 -16.81
N SER A 234 -13.46 13.90 -16.90
CA SER A 234 -13.87 14.75 -15.79
C SER A 234 -15.08 14.20 -15.05
N GLN A 235 -15.02 14.28 -13.73
CA GLN A 235 -16.14 13.99 -12.84
C GLN A 235 -16.33 15.11 -11.84
N PHE A 236 -17.58 15.45 -11.58
CA PHE A 236 -17.98 16.45 -10.61
C PHE A 236 -18.88 15.80 -9.54
N THR A 237 -18.52 15.96 -8.28
CA THR A 237 -19.20 15.29 -7.18
C THR A 237 -19.58 16.31 -6.10
N PRO A 238 -20.87 16.72 -6.01
CA PRO A 238 -21.35 17.52 -4.90
C PRO A 238 -21.59 16.65 -3.67
N LYS A 239 -21.47 17.25 -2.49
CA LYS A 239 -21.74 16.63 -1.20
C LYS A 239 -22.61 17.58 -0.36
N LEU A 240 -23.67 17.05 0.24
CA LEU A 240 -24.45 17.72 1.28
C LEU A 240 -24.80 16.68 2.35
N SER A 241 -24.52 16.98 3.60
CA SER A 241 -24.85 16.12 4.73
C SER A 241 -25.35 16.95 5.90
N LEU A 242 -26.34 16.44 6.60
CA LEU A 242 -26.84 16.95 7.87
C LEU A 242 -26.52 15.89 8.93
N MET A 243 -25.90 16.28 10.00
CA MET A 243 -25.52 15.40 11.12
C MET A 243 -26.02 15.97 12.44
#